data_ccec34d08438723177d7be623dbd99cb
#
_entry.id   ccec34d08438723177d7be623dbd99cb
#
_cell.length_a   1.000
_cell.length_b   1.000
_cell.length_c   1.000
_cell.angle_alpha   90.00
_cell.angle_beta   90.00
_cell.angle_gamma   90.00
#
_symmetry.space_group_name_H-M   'P 1'
#
loop_
_entity.id
_entity.type
_entity.pdbx_description
1 polymer ?
#
loop_
_entity_poly.entity_id
_entity_poly.type
_entity_poly.pdbx_seq_one_letter_code
_entity_poly.pdbx_strand_id
1 'polypeptide(L)'
;MNTATKKIIFQIVNDLISIKTIIALLITTLAVMTNQTAFGQPGTPLNNQKPEGYLNLPVRTGGGAQFWTDLRNVSGWRIQQNSETGHCRLIDPNLVRRGWGNFAHCQQLLQQQIQTGKVAMPSGPVVILLHGLIRNSGSMSVMEKHLQGQGFTTVNFSYASSRKSVGEHAVALKSVIDGLGDQVTDIYFVAHSLGNIVIRHYLHDTTNPQTQQNGDPRIRRIVMIGPPNQGSKVARTFKNSHLFRAVAGKSGDQLARDWAKLVPQLATPSAEFGIVAGGQENEAYSHFLLKGKDDYTVSVDETKLTGATDFMVRPLLHGTMMNQPIVLQATTRFFKEGHFVSEAQRSPLR
;
A
#
# COMPACT_ATOMS: atom_id res chain seq x y z
N MET A 1 -48.18 -2.54 -5.43
CA MET A 1 -46.97 -2.95 -4.71
C MET A 1 -46.64 -1.88 -3.70
N ASN A 2 -46.60 -2.24 -2.43
CA ASN A 2 -46.43 -1.32 -1.29
C ASN A 2 -45.00 -0.75 -1.31
N THR A 3 -44.81 0.47 -0.78
CA THR A 3 -43.53 1.18 -0.76
C THR A 3 -42.42 0.39 -0.02
N ALA A 4 -42.78 -0.41 0.97
CA ALA A 4 -41.87 -1.30 1.66
C ALA A 4 -41.34 -2.43 0.76
N THR A 5 -42.20 -3.03 -0.06
CA THR A 5 -41.82 -4.08 -1.03
C THR A 5 -40.90 -3.54 -2.12
N LYS A 6 -41.11 -2.29 -2.59
CA LYS A 6 -40.22 -1.64 -3.54
C LYS A 6 -38.83 -1.38 -2.93
N LYS A 7 -38.76 -0.96 -1.67
CA LYS A 7 -37.49 -0.75 -0.96
C LYS A 7 -36.71 -2.05 -0.79
N ILE A 8 -37.39 -3.15 -0.43
CA ILE A 8 -36.74 -4.48 -0.27
C ILE A 8 -36.21 -4.99 -1.60
N ILE A 9 -36.96 -4.87 -2.70
CA ILE A 9 -36.51 -5.31 -4.02
C ILE A 9 -35.33 -4.44 -4.50
N PHE A 10 -35.38 -3.13 -4.29
CA PHE A 10 -34.29 -2.22 -4.62
C PHE A 10 -33.01 -2.54 -3.82
N GLN A 11 -33.16 -2.87 -2.53
CA GLN A 11 -32.06 -3.29 -1.67
C GLN A 11 -31.44 -4.60 -2.16
N ILE A 12 -32.26 -5.62 -2.45
CA ILE A 12 -31.81 -6.93 -2.98
C ILE A 12 -31.08 -6.75 -4.33
N VAL A 13 -31.57 -5.87 -5.19
CA VAL A 13 -30.93 -5.59 -6.51
C VAL A 13 -29.59 -4.89 -6.32
N ASN A 14 -29.48 -3.92 -5.40
CA ASN A 14 -28.21 -3.26 -5.09
C ASN A 14 -27.20 -4.20 -4.42
N ASP A 15 -27.66 -5.09 -3.54
CA ASP A 15 -26.81 -6.11 -2.93
C ASP A 15 -26.31 -7.12 -3.98
N LEU A 16 -27.15 -7.52 -4.93
CA LEU A 16 -26.78 -8.35 -6.07
C LEU A 16 -25.80 -7.64 -7.02
N ILE A 17 -25.95 -6.32 -7.24
CA ILE A 17 -25.03 -5.51 -8.05
C ILE A 17 -23.68 -5.38 -7.31
N SER A 18 -23.69 -5.17 -6.00
CA SER A 18 -22.48 -5.12 -5.17
C SER A 18 -21.74 -6.46 -5.18
N ILE A 19 -22.46 -7.57 -5.03
CA ILE A 19 -21.89 -8.92 -5.13
C ILE A 19 -21.36 -9.19 -6.54
N LYS A 20 -22.10 -8.81 -7.59
CA LYS A 20 -21.65 -8.93 -8.99
C LYS A 20 -20.42 -8.06 -9.26
N THR A 21 -20.32 -6.88 -8.68
CA THR A 21 -19.16 -6.00 -8.82
C THR A 21 -17.94 -6.58 -8.10
N ILE A 22 -18.10 -7.16 -6.92
CA ILE A 22 -17.05 -7.88 -6.20
C ILE A 22 -16.65 -9.14 -6.99
N ILE A 23 -17.60 -9.90 -7.51
CA ILE A 23 -17.35 -11.09 -8.33
C ILE A 23 -16.71 -10.71 -9.68
N ALA A 24 -17.14 -9.63 -10.33
CA ALA A 24 -16.53 -9.13 -11.57
C ALA A 24 -15.09 -8.63 -11.32
N LEU A 25 -14.83 -7.97 -10.20
CA LEU A 25 -13.47 -7.58 -9.78
C LEU A 25 -12.60 -8.82 -9.51
N LEU A 26 -13.17 -9.86 -8.92
CA LEU A 26 -12.53 -11.14 -8.66
C LEU A 26 -12.28 -11.94 -9.95
N ILE A 27 -13.22 -11.92 -10.90
CA ILE A 27 -13.10 -12.62 -12.19
C ILE A 27 -12.09 -11.92 -13.10
N THR A 28 -12.05 -10.60 -13.15
CA THR A 28 -11.04 -9.87 -13.94
C THR A 28 -9.63 -10.07 -13.38
N THR A 29 -9.47 -10.19 -12.07
CA THR A 29 -8.18 -10.57 -11.45
C THR A 29 -7.81 -12.04 -11.75
N LEU A 30 -8.79 -12.94 -11.77
CA LEU A 30 -8.55 -14.35 -12.08
C LEU A 30 -8.20 -14.55 -13.58
N ALA A 31 -8.87 -13.84 -14.49
CA ALA A 31 -8.58 -13.90 -15.94
C ALA A 31 -7.18 -13.38 -16.29
N VAL A 32 -6.65 -12.40 -15.52
CA VAL A 32 -5.26 -11.93 -15.64
C VAL A 32 -4.28 -12.98 -15.08
N MET A 33 -4.72 -13.82 -14.12
CA MET A 33 -3.88 -14.89 -13.54
C MET A 33 -3.80 -16.14 -14.42
N THR A 34 -4.88 -16.51 -15.14
CA THR A 34 -4.93 -17.74 -15.96
C THR A 34 -4.12 -17.65 -17.26
N ASN A 35 -3.76 -16.46 -17.72
CA ASN A 35 -2.93 -16.29 -18.93
C ASN A 35 -1.41 -16.41 -18.67
N GLN A 36 -0.98 -16.82 -17.48
CA GLN A 36 0.44 -16.96 -17.14
C GLN A 36 0.83 -18.33 -16.55
N THR A 37 0.10 -19.39 -16.84
CA THR A 37 0.52 -20.74 -16.48
C THR A 37 1.31 -21.36 -17.64
N ALA A 38 2.61 -21.07 -17.70
CA ALA A 38 3.57 -21.91 -18.38
C ALA A 38 4.89 -21.91 -17.62
N PHE A 39 5.20 -23.08 -17.07
CA PHE A 39 6.53 -23.61 -16.70
C PHE A 39 7.21 -23.15 -15.40
N GLY A 40 7.39 -24.13 -14.51
CA GLY A 40 8.40 -24.21 -13.46
C GLY A 40 8.05 -25.20 -12.36
N GLN A 41 8.62 -26.38 -12.38
CA GLN A 41 8.55 -27.35 -11.27
C GLN A 41 9.25 -26.82 -10.02
N PRO A 42 8.85 -27.24 -8.79
CA PRO A 42 9.46 -26.75 -7.56
C PRO A 42 10.87 -27.30 -7.43
N GLY A 43 11.84 -26.41 -7.52
CA GLY A 43 13.26 -26.71 -7.37
C GLY A 43 13.75 -26.45 -5.94
N THR A 44 14.58 -27.34 -5.47
CA THR A 44 15.42 -27.38 -4.26
C THR A 44 16.03 -26.02 -3.86
N PRO A 45 16.38 -25.80 -2.58
CA PRO A 45 16.98 -24.55 -2.10
C PRO A 45 18.36 -24.33 -2.74
N LEU A 46 18.51 -23.16 -3.37
CA LEU A 46 19.72 -22.77 -4.10
C LEU A 46 20.87 -22.49 -3.12
N ASN A 47 21.85 -23.38 -3.17
CA ASN A 47 23.19 -23.25 -2.63
C ASN A 47 23.93 -22.04 -3.26
N ASN A 48 24.81 -21.39 -2.49
CA ASN A 48 25.64 -20.24 -2.87
C ASN A 48 26.58 -20.55 -4.06
N GLN A 49 26.07 -20.57 -5.29
CA GLN A 49 26.90 -20.63 -6.48
C GLN A 49 27.02 -19.25 -7.14
N LYS A 50 28.25 -18.89 -7.56
CA LYS A 50 28.54 -17.69 -8.36
C LYS A 50 27.57 -17.62 -9.55
N PRO A 51 27.03 -16.44 -9.88
CA PRO A 51 26.15 -16.29 -11.04
C PRO A 51 26.97 -16.47 -12.31
N GLU A 52 26.87 -17.65 -12.92
CA GLU A 52 27.32 -17.86 -14.31
C GLU A 52 26.41 -17.02 -15.23
N GLY A 53 27.05 -16.22 -16.05
CA GLY A 53 26.62 -15.44 -17.19
C GLY A 53 25.12 -15.41 -17.56
N TYR A 54 24.29 -14.77 -16.80
CA TYR A 54 22.91 -14.48 -17.24
C TYR A 54 22.97 -13.43 -18.36
N LEU A 55 22.46 -13.77 -19.54
CA LEU A 55 22.24 -12.83 -20.63
C LEU A 55 21.21 -11.78 -20.18
N ASN A 56 21.67 -10.61 -19.76
CA ASN A 56 20.84 -9.47 -19.37
C ASN A 56 20.26 -8.77 -20.62
N LEU A 57 19.37 -9.43 -21.33
CA LEU A 57 18.67 -8.80 -22.44
C LEU A 57 17.65 -7.80 -21.90
N PRO A 58 17.64 -6.56 -22.43
CA PRO A 58 16.61 -5.56 -22.06
C PRO A 58 15.25 -6.04 -22.56
N VAL A 59 14.39 -6.48 -21.63
CA VAL A 59 13.05 -6.97 -21.94
C VAL A 59 12.02 -6.10 -21.25
N ARG A 60 11.05 -5.58 -22.01
CA ARG A 60 9.93 -4.84 -21.44
C ARG A 60 9.06 -5.79 -20.61
N THR A 61 8.85 -5.46 -19.34
CA THR A 61 8.08 -6.31 -18.43
C THR A 61 6.63 -5.88 -18.43
N GLY A 62 5.71 -6.79 -18.79
CA GLY A 62 4.26 -6.52 -18.88
C GLY A 62 3.54 -6.43 -17.54
N GLY A 63 4.23 -6.22 -16.40
CA GLY A 63 3.59 -6.10 -15.08
C GLY A 63 3.98 -7.20 -14.10
N GLY A 64 3.05 -8.08 -13.71
CA GLY A 64 3.25 -9.08 -12.65
C GLY A 64 3.32 -8.44 -11.26
N ALA A 65 2.65 -7.30 -11.07
CA ALA A 65 2.74 -6.46 -9.88
C ALA A 65 2.45 -7.20 -8.57
N GLN A 66 1.61 -8.24 -8.59
CA GLN A 66 1.32 -9.06 -7.40
C GLN A 66 2.40 -10.10 -7.07
N PHE A 67 3.46 -10.20 -7.88
CA PHE A 67 4.57 -11.13 -7.66
C PHE A 67 5.90 -10.43 -7.35
N TRP A 68 5.94 -9.11 -7.40
CA TRP A 68 7.17 -8.35 -7.26
C TRP A 68 7.08 -7.30 -6.16
N THR A 69 8.08 -7.30 -5.29
CA THR A 69 8.20 -6.33 -4.20
C THR A 69 9.50 -5.54 -4.35
N ASP A 70 9.42 -4.22 -4.25
CA ASP A 70 10.57 -3.33 -4.28
C ASP A 70 11.46 -3.57 -3.04
N LEU A 71 12.75 -3.74 -3.26
CA LEU A 71 13.79 -3.74 -2.24
C LEU A 71 14.67 -2.47 -2.34
N ARG A 72 14.66 -1.81 -3.50
CA ARG A 72 15.25 -0.49 -3.76
C ARG A 72 14.34 0.25 -4.74
N ASN A 73 14.22 1.55 -4.53
CA ASN A 73 13.56 2.43 -5.49
C ASN A 73 14.28 3.79 -5.46
N VAL A 74 15.06 4.05 -6.50
CA VAL A 74 15.89 5.24 -6.64
C VAL A 74 15.52 5.92 -7.95
N SER A 75 14.87 7.07 -7.89
CA SER A 75 14.43 7.84 -9.07
C SER A 75 13.70 6.99 -10.11
N GLY A 76 12.82 6.08 -9.64
CA GLY A 76 12.06 5.17 -10.48
C GLY A 76 12.80 3.90 -10.94
N TRP A 77 14.12 3.81 -10.75
CA TRP A 77 14.84 2.56 -10.90
C TRP A 77 14.58 1.66 -9.70
N ARG A 78 14.21 0.42 -9.94
CA ARG A 78 13.75 -0.50 -8.88
C ARG A 78 14.52 -1.80 -8.91
N ILE A 79 14.99 -2.23 -7.75
CA ILE A 79 15.36 -3.63 -7.53
C ILE A 79 14.15 -4.29 -6.91
N GLN A 80 13.58 -5.26 -7.61
CA GLN A 80 12.39 -5.98 -7.18
C GLN A 80 12.70 -7.44 -6.96
N GLN A 81 12.17 -8.00 -5.87
CA GLN A 81 12.24 -9.43 -5.58
C GLN A 81 10.92 -10.12 -5.95
N ASN A 82 11.01 -11.27 -6.60
CA ASN A 82 9.86 -12.12 -6.86
C ASN A 82 9.43 -12.85 -5.60
N SER A 83 8.13 -12.82 -5.29
CA SER A 83 7.56 -13.39 -4.07
C SER A 83 7.58 -14.92 -4.01
N GLU A 84 7.63 -15.60 -5.16
CA GLU A 84 7.59 -17.06 -5.25
C GLU A 84 8.99 -17.67 -5.37
N THR A 85 9.83 -17.07 -6.22
CA THR A 85 11.15 -17.65 -6.55
C THR A 85 12.30 -17.00 -5.80
N GLY A 86 12.08 -15.83 -5.19
CA GLY A 86 13.10 -15.08 -4.45
C GLY A 86 14.15 -14.38 -5.31
N HIS A 87 14.20 -14.62 -6.65
CA HIS A 87 15.14 -13.92 -7.49
C HIS A 87 14.82 -12.43 -7.64
N CYS A 88 15.82 -11.63 -7.96
CA CYS A 88 15.68 -10.19 -8.13
C CYS A 88 15.79 -9.77 -9.60
N ARG A 89 15.20 -8.61 -9.89
CA ARG A 89 15.37 -7.90 -11.16
C ARG A 89 15.65 -6.42 -10.92
N LEU A 90 16.48 -5.82 -11.76
CA LEU A 90 16.61 -4.37 -11.88
C LEU A 90 15.73 -3.91 -13.05
N ILE A 91 14.82 -2.99 -12.81
CA ILE A 91 13.98 -2.35 -13.85
C ILE A 91 14.21 -0.84 -13.83
N ASP A 92 14.15 -0.23 -15.01
CA ASP A 92 14.19 1.22 -15.17
C ASP A 92 12.79 1.87 -15.07
N PRO A 93 12.67 3.22 -15.08
CA PRO A 93 11.38 3.92 -15.01
C PRO A 93 10.40 3.56 -16.15
N ASN A 94 10.91 3.07 -17.29
CA ASN A 94 10.10 2.63 -18.42
C ASN A 94 9.69 1.15 -18.32
N LEU A 95 9.87 0.53 -17.16
CA LEU A 95 9.61 -0.89 -16.89
C LEU A 95 10.42 -1.85 -17.77
N VAL A 96 11.57 -1.42 -18.26
CA VAL A 96 12.51 -2.28 -18.97
C VAL A 96 13.43 -2.95 -17.97
N ARG A 97 13.54 -4.29 -18.04
CA ARG A 97 14.46 -5.05 -17.22
C ARG A 97 15.90 -4.80 -17.68
N ARG A 98 16.73 -4.29 -16.78
CA ARG A 98 18.15 -3.96 -17.01
C ARG A 98 19.11 -4.98 -16.39
N GLY A 99 18.60 -5.80 -15.48
CA GLY A 99 19.35 -6.85 -14.86
C GLY A 99 18.46 -7.84 -14.14
N TRP A 100 18.99 -9.01 -13.86
CA TRP A 100 18.29 -10.03 -13.10
C TRP A 100 19.29 -10.99 -12.43
N GLY A 101 18.90 -11.62 -11.33
CA GLY A 101 19.75 -12.52 -10.56
C GLY A 101 19.42 -12.44 -9.06
N ASN A 102 20.43 -12.39 -8.21
CA ASN A 102 20.26 -12.12 -6.78
C ASN A 102 20.27 -10.60 -6.51
N PHE A 103 19.93 -10.23 -5.26
CA PHE A 103 19.88 -8.82 -4.84
C PHE A 103 21.25 -8.12 -5.02
N ALA A 104 22.34 -8.77 -4.61
CA ALA A 104 23.68 -8.18 -4.68
C ALA A 104 24.08 -7.83 -6.12
N HIS A 105 23.80 -8.71 -7.08
CA HIS A 105 24.05 -8.43 -8.49
C HIS A 105 23.23 -7.26 -9.01
N CYS A 106 21.92 -7.23 -8.72
CA CYS A 106 21.05 -6.10 -9.12
C CYS A 106 21.48 -4.79 -8.46
N GLN A 107 21.92 -4.83 -7.19
CA GLN A 107 22.45 -3.68 -6.47
C GLN A 107 23.74 -3.14 -7.12
N GLN A 108 24.64 -4.03 -7.54
CA GLN A 108 25.87 -3.66 -8.23
C GLN A 108 25.56 -2.97 -9.57
N LEU A 109 24.60 -3.50 -10.34
CA LEU A 109 24.17 -2.88 -11.60
C LEU A 109 23.53 -1.50 -11.37
N LEU A 110 22.68 -1.35 -10.34
CA LEU A 110 22.11 -0.05 -9.98
C LEU A 110 23.19 0.95 -9.58
N GLN A 111 24.16 0.51 -8.77
CA GLN A 111 25.27 1.35 -8.33
C GLN A 111 26.11 1.86 -9.52
N GLN A 112 26.35 1.03 -10.54
CA GLN A 112 27.00 1.46 -11.77
C GLN A 112 26.20 2.55 -12.51
N GLN A 113 24.84 2.45 -12.54
CA GLN A 113 24.02 3.49 -13.16
C GLN A 113 24.09 4.82 -12.37
N ILE A 114 24.18 4.75 -11.03
CA ILE A 114 24.36 5.92 -10.17
C ILE A 114 25.74 6.55 -10.42
N GLN A 115 26.81 5.76 -10.40
CA GLN A 115 28.19 6.24 -10.60
C GLN A 115 28.41 6.88 -11.98
N THR A 116 27.73 6.38 -13.01
CA THR A 116 27.78 6.95 -14.37
C THR A 116 26.85 8.16 -14.56
N GLY A 117 26.17 8.63 -13.52
CA GLY A 117 25.26 9.78 -13.57
C GLY A 117 23.93 9.55 -14.29
N LYS A 118 23.65 8.30 -14.68
CA LYS A 118 22.37 7.93 -15.33
C LYS A 118 21.21 7.87 -14.36
N VAL A 119 21.48 7.67 -13.07
CA VAL A 119 20.50 7.64 -11.99
C VAL A 119 20.93 8.63 -10.92
N ALA A 120 20.12 9.66 -10.70
CA ALA A 120 20.33 10.60 -9.61
C ALA A 120 19.79 10.01 -8.31
N MET A 121 20.56 10.14 -7.21
CA MET A 121 20.04 9.83 -5.88
C MET A 121 18.98 10.86 -5.48
N PRO A 122 17.92 10.46 -4.77
CA PRO A 122 16.93 11.40 -4.26
C PRO A 122 17.57 12.34 -3.23
N SER A 123 17.09 13.58 -3.19
CA SER A 123 17.56 14.60 -2.24
C SER A 123 16.38 15.43 -1.74
N GLY A 124 16.56 16.06 -0.57
CA GLY A 124 15.50 16.87 0.06
C GLY A 124 14.33 16.03 0.56
N PRO A 125 13.11 16.60 0.63
CA PRO A 125 11.92 15.91 1.11
C PRO A 125 11.44 14.83 0.14
N VAL A 126 11.20 13.62 0.65
CA VAL A 126 10.70 12.45 -0.12
C VAL A 126 9.36 12.00 0.43
N VAL A 127 8.39 11.73 -0.45
CA VAL A 127 7.12 11.09 -0.10
C VAL A 127 7.12 9.65 -0.56
N ILE A 128 6.92 8.72 0.37
CA ILE A 128 6.76 7.29 0.07
C ILE A 128 5.26 6.97 0.01
N LEU A 129 4.82 6.42 -1.11
CA LEU A 129 3.42 6.07 -1.35
C LEU A 129 3.23 4.56 -1.24
N LEU A 130 2.21 4.11 -0.49
CA LEU A 130 1.85 2.69 -0.35
C LEU A 130 0.42 2.43 -0.78
N HIS A 131 0.24 1.44 -1.63
CA HIS A 131 -1.09 1.02 -2.11
C HIS A 131 -1.81 0.06 -1.15
N GLY A 132 -3.08 -0.27 -1.43
CA GLY A 132 -3.88 -1.20 -0.66
C GLY A 132 -3.74 -2.67 -1.08
N LEU A 133 -4.48 -3.55 -0.38
CA LEU A 133 -4.57 -4.98 -0.67
C LEU A 133 -5.09 -5.22 -2.10
N ILE A 134 -4.54 -6.24 -2.79
CA ILE A 134 -4.89 -6.65 -4.18
C ILE A 134 -4.62 -5.53 -5.22
N ARG A 135 -3.98 -4.44 -4.83
CA ARG A 135 -3.62 -3.32 -5.71
C ARG A 135 -2.13 -3.35 -6.04
N ASN A 136 -1.72 -2.40 -6.85
CA ASN A 136 -0.31 -2.17 -7.18
C ASN A 136 0.01 -0.66 -7.11
N SER A 137 1.27 -0.30 -7.29
CA SER A 137 1.73 1.10 -7.27
C SER A 137 0.98 2.01 -8.26
N GLY A 138 0.47 1.48 -9.37
CA GLY A 138 -0.34 2.24 -10.32
C GLY A 138 -1.61 2.85 -9.71
N SER A 139 -2.17 2.26 -8.64
CA SER A 139 -3.33 2.83 -7.95
C SER A 139 -3.02 4.13 -7.21
N MET A 140 -1.75 4.40 -6.92
CA MET A 140 -1.28 5.63 -6.27
C MET A 140 -0.73 6.66 -7.27
N SER A 141 -0.78 6.37 -8.58
CA SER A 141 -0.13 7.19 -9.61
C SER A 141 -0.71 8.61 -9.73
N VAL A 142 -1.99 8.80 -9.43
CA VAL A 142 -2.63 10.13 -9.44
C VAL A 142 -2.10 10.97 -8.27
N MET A 143 -2.03 10.39 -7.07
CA MET A 143 -1.44 11.01 -5.88
C MET A 143 0.05 11.32 -6.11
N GLU A 144 0.80 10.37 -6.68
CA GLU A 144 2.20 10.53 -7.01
C GLU A 144 2.44 11.74 -7.92
N LYS A 145 1.72 11.82 -9.05
CA LYS A 145 1.83 12.95 -10.00
C LYS A 145 1.43 14.28 -9.35
N HIS A 146 0.39 14.26 -8.52
CA HIS A 146 -0.03 15.46 -7.80
C HIS A 146 1.08 15.97 -6.89
N LEU A 147 1.68 15.09 -6.07
CA LEU A 147 2.75 15.45 -5.14
C LEU A 147 4.02 15.91 -5.87
N GLN A 148 4.37 15.27 -7.00
CA GLN A 148 5.46 15.72 -7.87
C GLN A 148 5.20 17.13 -8.39
N GLY A 149 3.97 17.43 -8.82
CA GLY A 149 3.56 18.79 -9.22
C GLY A 149 3.59 19.81 -8.08
N GLN A 150 3.64 19.36 -6.82
CA GLN A 150 3.80 20.19 -5.62
C GLN A 150 5.27 20.32 -5.16
N GLY A 151 6.23 19.77 -5.92
CA GLY A 151 7.66 19.86 -5.66
C GLY A 151 8.22 18.74 -4.78
N PHE A 152 7.47 17.71 -4.46
CA PHE A 152 7.97 16.56 -3.71
C PHE A 152 8.66 15.53 -4.62
N THR A 153 9.80 15.01 -4.16
CA THR A 153 10.34 13.76 -4.71
C THR A 153 9.49 12.59 -4.20
N THR A 154 9.14 11.64 -5.06
CA THR A 154 8.25 10.54 -4.72
C THR A 154 8.90 9.17 -4.89
N VAL A 155 8.55 8.25 -4.00
CA VAL A 155 8.88 6.82 -4.06
C VAL A 155 7.59 6.02 -3.97
N ASN A 156 7.08 5.60 -5.10
CA ASN A 156 5.85 4.81 -5.16
C ASN A 156 6.19 3.33 -4.97
N PHE A 157 6.12 2.88 -3.71
CA PHE A 157 6.51 1.55 -3.28
C PHE A 157 5.56 0.48 -3.82
N SER A 158 6.09 -0.42 -4.63
CA SER A 158 5.35 -1.58 -5.16
C SER A 158 5.64 -2.82 -4.32
N TYR A 159 4.60 -3.52 -3.90
CA TYR A 159 4.75 -4.75 -3.13
C TYR A 159 3.65 -5.77 -3.46
N ALA A 160 3.98 -7.04 -3.31
CA ALA A 160 3.10 -8.16 -3.64
C ALA A 160 2.03 -8.37 -2.55
N SER A 161 1.10 -7.41 -2.41
CA SER A 161 0.21 -7.21 -1.25
C SER A 161 -0.64 -8.42 -0.87
N SER A 162 -0.87 -9.37 -1.78
CA SER A 162 -1.59 -10.62 -1.50
C SER A 162 -0.67 -11.83 -1.27
N ARG A 163 0.62 -11.78 -1.62
CA ARG A 163 1.53 -12.94 -1.59
C ARG A 163 2.33 -13.08 -0.31
N LYS A 164 2.65 -11.97 0.31
CA LYS A 164 3.49 -11.89 1.50
C LYS A 164 2.68 -11.40 2.71
N SER A 165 3.21 -11.61 3.91
CA SER A 165 2.66 -11.09 5.16
C SER A 165 2.92 -9.60 5.31
N VAL A 166 2.20 -8.94 6.22
CA VAL A 166 2.41 -7.53 6.58
C VAL A 166 3.86 -7.30 7.04
N GLY A 167 4.41 -8.19 7.87
CA GLY A 167 5.80 -8.09 8.35
C GLY A 167 6.82 -8.21 7.21
N GLU A 168 6.62 -9.14 6.25
CA GLU A 168 7.50 -9.25 5.08
C GLU A 168 7.46 -7.97 4.22
N HIS A 169 6.30 -7.30 4.12
CA HIS A 169 6.19 -5.99 3.45
C HIS A 169 6.88 -4.88 4.23
N ALA A 170 6.80 -4.89 5.57
CA ALA A 170 7.49 -3.93 6.42
C ALA A 170 9.01 -4.04 6.29
N VAL A 171 9.56 -5.26 6.23
CA VAL A 171 10.98 -5.50 5.97
C VAL A 171 11.40 -4.96 4.60
N ALA A 172 10.59 -5.18 3.56
CA ALA A 172 10.87 -4.64 2.23
C ALA A 172 10.78 -3.11 2.20
N LEU A 173 9.81 -2.51 2.88
CA LEU A 173 9.70 -1.06 3.04
C LEU A 173 10.95 -0.48 3.72
N LYS A 174 11.41 -1.12 4.82
CA LYS A 174 12.67 -0.74 5.47
C LYS A 174 13.84 -0.76 4.49
N SER A 175 13.96 -1.82 3.69
CA SER A 175 15.01 -1.94 2.68
C SER A 175 15.00 -0.79 1.66
N VAL A 176 13.81 -0.31 1.26
CA VAL A 176 13.67 0.86 0.37
C VAL A 176 14.10 2.14 1.09
N ILE A 177 13.69 2.35 2.35
CA ILE A 177 14.05 3.53 3.16
C ILE A 177 15.56 3.59 3.38
N ASP A 178 16.19 2.46 3.74
CA ASP A 178 17.64 2.35 3.92
C ASP A 178 18.42 2.69 2.62
N GLY A 179 17.78 2.53 1.47
CA GLY A 179 18.36 2.82 0.15
C GLY A 179 18.17 4.26 -0.36
N LEU A 180 17.50 5.14 0.39
CA LEU A 180 17.25 6.52 -0.05
C LEU A 180 18.51 7.40 -0.04
N GLY A 181 19.51 7.05 0.77
CA GLY A 181 20.74 7.84 0.92
C GLY A 181 20.60 9.03 1.87
N ASP A 182 21.74 9.68 2.13
CA ASP A 182 21.88 10.70 3.17
C ASP A 182 21.45 12.10 2.73
N GLN A 183 21.21 12.31 1.43
CA GLN A 183 20.73 13.57 0.88
C GLN A 183 19.23 13.78 1.08
N VAL A 184 18.50 12.73 1.49
CA VAL A 184 17.09 12.82 1.87
C VAL A 184 17.00 13.37 3.29
N THR A 185 16.40 14.56 3.43
CA THR A 185 16.30 15.28 4.70
C THR A 185 15.04 14.92 5.49
N ASP A 186 13.95 14.70 4.79
CA ASP A 186 12.63 14.44 5.37
C ASP A 186 11.90 13.34 4.61
N ILE A 187 11.24 12.48 5.36
CA ILE A 187 10.41 11.41 4.82
C ILE A 187 8.95 11.63 5.21
N TYR A 188 8.09 11.62 4.23
CA TYR A 188 6.64 11.65 4.39
C TYR A 188 6.04 10.34 3.90
N PHE A 189 4.95 9.91 4.51
CA PHE A 189 4.20 8.76 4.02
C PHE A 189 2.79 9.17 3.62
N VAL A 190 2.31 8.63 2.52
CA VAL A 190 0.89 8.55 2.20
C VAL A 190 0.52 7.14 1.83
N ALA A 191 -0.43 6.54 2.55
CA ALA A 191 -0.78 5.16 2.35
C ALA A 191 -2.30 4.97 2.26
N HIS A 192 -2.71 4.05 1.41
CA HIS A 192 -4.09 3.64 1.27
C HIS A 192 -4.32 2.26 1.90
N SER A 193 -5.37 2.13 2.72
CA SER A 193 -5.87 0.84 3.24
C SER A 193 -4.76 0.01 3.92
N LEU A 194 -4.48 -1.22 3.42
CA LEU A 194 -3.42 -2.11 3.93
C LEU A 194 -2.05 -1.41 4.05
N GLY A 195 -1.73 -0.48 3.15
CA GLY A 195 -0.45 0.23 3.19
C GLY A 195 -0.17 0.92 4.53
N ASN A 196 -1.22 1.37 5.23
CA ASN A 196 -1.09 1.95 6.57
C ASN A 196 -0.69 0.91 7.62
N ILE A 197 -1.19 -0.31 7.49
CA ILE A 197 -0.85 -1.41 8.39
C ILE A 197 0.60 -1.86 8.17
N VAL A 198 1.08 -1.83 6.92
CA VAL A 198 2.50 -2.07 6.60
C VAL A 198 3.40 -1.00 7.23
N ILE A 199 3.03 0.30 7.14
CA ILE A 199 3.78 1.38 7.81
C ILE A 199 3.80 1.16 9.32
N ARG A 200 2.66 0.90 9.95
CA ARG A 200 2.57 0.70 11.41
C ARG A 200 3.41 -0.49 11.89
N HIS A 201 3.49 -1.56 11.08
CA HIS A 201 4.36 -2.70 11.38
C HIS A 201 5.84 -2.33 11.24
N TYR A 202 6.21 -1.61 10.16
CA TYR A 202 7.56 -1.08 10.00
C TYR A 202 7.97 -0.20 11.19
N LEU A 203 7.08 0.69 11.63
CA LEU A 203 7.34 1.55 12.78
C LEU A 203 7.54 0.74 14.07
N HIS A 204 6.74 -0.32 14.28
CA HIS A 204 6.90 -1.22 15.42
C HIS A 204 8.28 -1.90 15.40
N ASP A 205 8.67 -2.50 14.29
CA ASP A 205 9.93 -3.24 14.15
C ASP A 205 11.18 -2.36 14.29
N THR A 206 11.01 -1.05 14.10
CA THR A 206 12.09 -0.05 14.14
C THR A 206 11.97 0.90 15.32
N THR A 207 11.14 0.58 16.33
CA THR A 207 11.01 1.37 17.55
C THR A 207 12.31 1.29 18.37
N ASN A 208 12.86 2.46 18.71
CA ASN A 208 13.96 2.56 19.63
C ASN A 208 13.46 2.36 21.07
N PRO A 209 13.92 1.32 21.81
CA PRO A 209 13.41 1.04 23.14
C PRO A 209 13.70 2.13 24.19
N GLN A 210 14.78 2.91 23.99
CA GLN A 210 15.21 3.95 24.92
C GLN A 210 14.42 5.26 24.75
N THR A 211 14.20 5.66 23.49
CA THR A 211 13.55 6.95 23.18
C THR A 211 12.06 6.83 22.86
N GLN A 212 11.57 5.59 22.67
CA GLN A 212 10.22 5.30 22.18
C GLN A 212 9.91 5.92 20.80
N GLN A 213 10.92 6.50 20.14
CA GLN A 213 10.79 6.95 18.75
C GLN A 213 10.73 5.74 17.83
N ASN A 214 9.78 5.73 16.91
CA ASN A 214 9.62 4.67 15.93
C ASN A 214 9.91 5.14 14.50
N GLY A 215 10.47 4.24 13.72
CA GLY A 215 10.85 4.50 12.33
C GLY A 215 12.18 5.23 12.17
N ASP A 216 12.44 5.60 10.94
CA ASP A 216 13.60 6.43 10.58
C ASP A 216 13.43 7.85 11.16
N PRO A 217 14.47 8.46 11.75
CA PRO A 217 14.38 9.79 12.39
C PRO A 217 14.03 10.93 11.41
N ARG A 218 14.14 10.70 10.11
CA ARG A 218 13.73 11.65 9.06
C ARG A 218 12.20 11.65 8.83
N ILE A 219 11.44 10.73 9.41
CA ILE A 219 9.98 10.70 9.24
C ILE A 219 9.34 11.90 9.92
N ARG A 220 8.61 12.72 9.14
CA ARG A 220 7.97 13.94 9.62
C ARG A 220 6.46 13.80 9.76
N ARG A 221 5.77 13.39 8.69
CA ARG A 221 4.31 13.30 8.68
C ARG A 221 3.82 12.10 7.89
N ILE A 222 2.66 11.57 8.33
CA ILE A 222 2.02 10.42 7.73
C ILE A 222 0.55 10.76 7.43
N VAL A 223 0.10 10.55 6.20
CA VAL A 223 -1.30 10.64 5.81
C VAL A 223 -1.86 9.24 5.58
N MET A 224 -2.83 8.86 6.41
CA MET A 224 -3.50 7.57 6.37
C MET A 224 -4.84 7.69 5.64
N ILE A 225 -4.99 7.08 4.48
CA ILE A 225 -6.21 7.11 3.67
C ILE A 225 -6.95 5.78 3.83
N GLY A 226 -8.15 5.82 4.42
CA GLY A 226 -9.00 4.65 4.67
C GLY A 226 -8.29 3.51 5.43
N PRO A 227 -7.55 3.79 6.52
CA PRO A 227 -6.79 2.76 7.21
C PRO A 227 -7.70 1.83 8.01
N PRO A 228 -7.56 0.50 7.93
CA PRO A 228 -8.25 -0.42 8.84
C PRO A 228 -7.50 -0.51 10.19
N ASN A 229 -7.35 0.62 10.90
CA ASN A 229 -6.57 0.73 12.13
C ASN A 229 -7.11 -0.13 13.30
N GLN A 230 -8.43 -0.41 13.28
CA GLN A 230 -9.11 -1.30 14.24
C GLN A 230 -9.49 -2.65 13.61
N GLY A 231 -8.84 -3.00 12.48
CA GLY A 231 -9.19 -4.15 11.65
C GLY A 231 -10.30 -3.82 10.65
N SER A 232 -10.79 -4.84 9.93
CA SER A 232 -11.87 -4.70 8.97
C SER A 232 -12.96 -5.73 9.24
N LYS A 233 -14.17 -5.27 9.54
CA LYS A 233 -15.35 -6.13 9.71
C LYS A 233 -15.69 -6.87 8.43
N VAL A 234 -15.57 -6.20 7.28
CA VAL A 234 -15.77 -6.80 5.96
C VAL A 234 -14.79 -7.95 5.76
N ALA A 235 -13.50 -7.75 6.00
CA ALA A 235 -12.50 -8.82 5.90
C ALA A 235 -12.85 -9.99 6.85
N ARG A 236 -13.22 -9.71 8.11
CA ARG A 236 -13.62 -10.73 9.08
C ARG A 236 -14.86 -11.52 8.65
N THR A 237 -15.83 -10.88 7.99
CA THR A 237 -17.03 -11.56 7.49
C THR A 237 -16.69 -12.61 6.43
N PHE A 238 -15.71 -12.32 5.58
CA PHE A 238 -15.26 -13.24 4.54
C PHE A 238 -14.12 -14.18 4.95
N LYS A 239 -13.74 -14.22 6.23
CA LYS A 239 -12.61 -15.03 6.74
C LYS A 239 -12.66 -16.52 6.39
N ASN A 240 -13.86 -17.10 6.23
CA ASN A 240 -14.06 -18.51 5.89
C ASN A 240 -14.21 -18.74 4.37
N SER A 241 -14.23 -17.70 3.55
CA SER A 241 -14.33 -17.82 2.10
C SER A 241 -12.99 -18.28 1.50
N HIS A 242 -12.99 -19.43 0.86
CA HIS A 242 -11.82 -19.93 0.12
C HIS A 242 -11.42 -18.98 -1.01
N LEU A 243 -12.41 -18.37 -1.69
CA LEU A 243 -12.16 -17.40 -2.75
C LEU A 243 -11.51 -16.12 -2.22
N PHE A 244 -12.00 -15.59 -1.08
CA PHE A 244 -11.36 -14.45 -0.43
C PHE A 244 -9.89 -14.74 -0.12
N ARG A 245 -9.58 -15.89 0.47
CA ARG A 245 -8.20 -16.29 0.77
C ARG A 245 -7.32 -16.42 -0.46
N ALA A 246 -7.85 -17.03 -1.52
CA ALA A 246 -7.10 -17.19 -2.78
C ALA A 246 -6.70 -15.84 -3.40
N VAL A 247 -7.56 -14.82 -3.27
CA VAL A 247 -7.36 -13.48 -3.85
C VAL A 247 -6.62 -12.56 -2.89
N ALA A 248 -7.04 -12.48 -1.63
CA ALA A 248 -6.48 -11.58 -0.62
C ALA A 248 -5.16 -12.10 -0.02
N GLY A 249 -4.93 -13.42 -0.06
CA GLY A 249 -3.70 -14.09 0.33
C GLY A 249 -3.29 -13.85 1.78
N LYS A 250 -1.97 -13.90 2.07
CA LYS A 250 -1.43 -13.85 3.44
C LYS A 250 -1.81 -12.56 4.19
N SER A 251 -1.65 -11.40 3.57
CA SER A 251 -2.02 -10.12 4.21
C SER A 251 -3.52 -10.01 4.45
N GLY A 252 -4.34 -10.53 3.52
CA GLY A 252 -5.80 -10.59 3.70
C GLY A 252 -6.21 -11.51 4.85
N ASP A 253 -5.56 -12.66 5.02
CA ASP A 253 -5.78 -13.57 6.15
C ASP A 253 -5.39 -12.91 7.48
N GLN A 254 -4.31 -12.15 7.54
CA GLN A 254 -3.91 -11.40 8.74
C GLN A 254 -4.97 -10.35 9.13
N LEU A 255 -5.54 -9.62 8.17
CA LEU A 255 -6.62 -8.66 8.43
C LEU A 255 -7.94 -9.35 8.85
N ALA A 256 -8.21 -10.55 8.33
CA ALA A 256 -9.48 -11.25 8.52
C ALA A 256 -9.51 -12.19 9.74
N ARG A 257 -8.44 -12.96 9.96
CA ARG A 257 -8.36 -14.05 10.93
C ARG A 257 -7.37 -13.79 12.06
N ASP A 258 -6.21 -13.27 11.69
CA ASP A 258 -5.08 -13.14 12.59
C ASP A 258 -4.90 -11.70 13.12
N TRP A 259 -5.94 -10.88 13.01
CA TRP A 259 -5.90 -9.49 13.47
C TRP A 259 -5.42 -9.35 14.93
N ALA A 260 -5.94 -10.18 15.83
CA ALA A 260 -5.51 -10.18 17.23
C ALA A 260 -4.02 -10.49 17.44
N LYS A 261 -3.42 -11.27 16.54
CA LYS A 261 -1.97 -11.56 16.55
C LYS A 261 -1.17 -10.43 15.90
N LEU A 262 -1.76 -9.71 14.95
CA LEU A 262 -1.11 -8.62 14.24
C LEU A 262 -1.08 -7.33 15.07
N VAL A 263 -2.15 -7.00 15.79
CA VAL A 263 -2.29 -5.75 16.58
C VAL A 263 -1.10 -5.46 17.47
N PRO A 264 -0.55 -6.42 18.27
CA PRO A 264 0.62 -6.15 19.10
C PRO A 264 1.89 -5.77 18.33
N GLN A 265 1.90 -5.99 17.02
CA GLN A 265 3.01 -5.68 16.11
C GLN A 265 2.75 -4.37 15.33
N LEU A 266 1.80 -3.55 15.76
CA LEU A 266 1.43 -2.30 15.07
C LEU A 266 1.65 -1.10 15.98
N ALA A 267 2.68 -0.31 15.71
CA ALA A 267 2.91 0.93 16.46
C ALA A 267 1.89 2.02 16.11
N THR A 268 1.64 2.90 17.05
CA THR A 268 1.15 4.25 16.77
C THR A 268 2.35 5.11 16.35
N PRO A 269 2.26 5.89 15.26
CA PRO A 269 3.36 6.74 14.85
C PRO A 269 3.76 7.75 15.94
N SER A 270 5.07 7.92 16.17
CA SER A 270 5.61 9.02 16.98
C SER A 270 5.68 10.34 16.20
N ALA A 271 5.73 10.28 14.87
CA ALA A 271 5.61 11.44 14.00
C ALA A 271 4.15 11.89 13.88
N GLU A 272 3.94 13.16 13.50
CA GLU A 272 2.58 13.68 13.23
C GLU A 272 1.87 12.84 12.17
N PHE A 273 0.62 12.45 12.43
CA PHE A 273 -0.17 11.73 11.43
C PHE A 273 -1.62 12.20 11.39
N GLY A 274 -2.16 12.22 10.18
CA GLY A 274 -3.56 12.54 9.92
C GLY A 274 -4.27 11.39 9.22
N ILE A 275 -5.59 11.28 9.44
CA ILE A 275 -6.42 10.21 8.90
C ILE A 275 -7.52 10.80 8.03
N VAL A 276 -7.66 10.29 6.81
CA VAL A 276 -8.79 10.55 5.92
C VAL A 276 -9.67 9.31 5.89
N ALA A 277 -10.90 9.43 6.39
CA ALA A 277 -11.92 8.39 6.39
C ALA A 277 -12.97 8.64 5.32
N GLY A 278 -13.40 7.59 4.64
CA GLY A 278 -14.60 7.62 3.80
C GLY A 278 -15.85 7.36 4.68
N GLY A 279 -16.87 8.21 4.55
CA GLY A 279 -18.10 8.07 5.32
C GLY A 279 -19.27 8.62 4.53
N GLN A 280 -20.06 7.74 3.91
CA GLN A 280 -21.28 8.12 3.22
C GLN A 280 -22.30 8.62 4.24
N GLU A 281 -22.96 9.75 3.95
CA GLU A 281 -23.99 10.32 4.85
C GLU A 281 -25.36 9.67 4.64
N ASN A 282 -25.57 9.04 3.49
CA ASN A 282 -26.84 8.43 3.13
C ASN A 282 -26.82 6.94 3.44
N GLU A 283 -27.62 6.47 4.39
CA GLU A 283 -27.76 5.05 4.75
C GLU A 283 -28.13 4.14 3.56
N ALA A 284 -28.74 4.69 2.49
CA ALA A 284 -29.04 3.96 1.27
C ALA A 284 -27.77 3.51 0.50
N TYR A 285 -26.63 4.08 0.81
CA TYR A 285 -25.33 3.76 0.19
C TYR A 285 -24.33 3.18 1.20
N SER A 286 -24.73 2.86 2.45
CA SER A 286 -23.86 2.17 3.39
C SER A 286 -23.84 0.67 3.12
N HIS A 287 -22.71 0.03 3.40
CA HIS A 287 -22.59 -1.42 3.25
C HIS A 287 -23.39 -2.13 4.35
N PHE A 288 -24.27 -3.07 3.99
CA PHE A 288 -25.19 -3.75 4.93
C PHE A 288 -24.47 -4.48 6.10
N LEU A 289 -23.18 -4.81 5.96
CA LEU A 289 -22.36 -5.42 7.00
C LEU A 289 -21.73 -4.40 7.96
N LEU A 290 -21.72 -3.11 7.61
CA LEU A 290 -21.09 -2.06 8.40
C LEU A 290 -22.21 -1.25 9.12
N LYS A 291 -21.99 -0.94 10.40
CA LYS A 291 -22.86 -0.05 11.14
C LYS A 291 -22.28 1.37 11.08
N GLY A 292 -23.13 2.36 10.80
CA GLY A 292 -22.74 3.76 10.72
C GLY A 292 -22.14 4.15 9.38
N LYS A 293 -21.47 5.29 9.34
CA LYS A 293 -20.83 5.81 8.14
C LYS A 293 -19.64 4.95 7.73
N ASP A 294 -19.55 4.58 6.45
CA ASP A 294 -18.49 3.75 5.90
C ASP A 294 -18.16 4.12 4.46
N ASP A 295 -17.08 3.53 3.93
CA ASP A 295 -16.60 3.67 2.56
C ASP A 295 -16.85 2.42 1.70
N TYR A 296 -17.74 1.52 2.10
CA TYR A 296 -18.03 0.16 1.60
C TYR A 296 -17.00 -0.92 1.97
N THR A 297 -15.92 -0.59 2.65
CA THR A 297 -14.88 -1.58 3.02
C THR A 297 -14.46 -1.43 4.47
N VAL A 298 -14.36 -0.19 4.95
CA VAL A 298 -13.93 0.17 6.31
C VAL A 298 -14.89 1.21 6.84
N SER A 299 -15.42 1.02 8.05
CA SER A 299 -16.23 2.04 8.71
C SER A 299 -15.35 3.18 9.24
N VAL A 300 -15.96 4.35 9.43
CA VAL A 300 -15.26 5.51 10.02
C VAL A 300 -14.63 5.15 11.37
N ASP A 301 -15.32 4.36 12.20
CA ASP A 301 -14.79 3.93 13.50
C ASP A 301 -13.57 2.99 13.36
N GLU A 302 -13.56 2.10 12.37
CA GLU A 302 -12.42 1.22 12.12
C GLU A 302 -11.17 1.99 11.63
N THR A 303 -11.34 3.22 11.11
CA THR A 303 -10.20 4.04 10.69
C THR A 303 -9.50 4.76 11.84
N LYS A 304 -10.17 4.95 12.98
CA LYS A 304 -9.66 5.75 14.09
C LYS A 304 -8.39 5.16 14.71
N LEU A 305 -7.47 6.04 15.07
CA LEU A 305 -6.26 5.71 15.83
C LEU A 305 -5.95 6.90 16.74
N THR A 306 -5.92 6.65 18.05
CA THR A 306 -5.56 7.65 19.06
C THR A 306 -4.18 8.23 18.77
N GLY A 307 -4.02 9.54 18.92
CA GLY A 307 -2.80 10.28 18.60
C GLY A 307 -2.81 10.92 17.21
N ALA A 308 -3.83 10.66 16.37
CA ALA A 308 -3.97 11.38 15.10
C ALA A 308 -4.12 12.88 15.36
N THR A 309 -3.28 13.68 14.73
CA THR A 309 -3.27 15.15 14.89
C THR A 309 -4.39 15.82 14.11
N ASP A 310 -4.93 15.16 13.09
CA ASP A 310 -6.12 15.60 12.37
C ASP A 310 -6.91 14.41 11.81
N PHE A 311 -8.22 14.51 11.77
CA PHE A 311 -9.15 13.47 11.31
C PHE A 311 -10.22 14.06 10.40
N MET A 312 -10.20 13.69 9.13
CA MET A 312 -11.13 14.19 8.12
C MET A 312 -12.05 13.09 7.62
N VAL A 313 -13.36 13.29 7.67
CA VAL A 313 -14.37 12.41 7.08
C VAL A 313 -14.95 13.06 5.83
N ARG A 314 -15.05 12.30 4.73
CA ARG A 314 -15.66 12.75 3.47
C ARG A 314 -16.48 11.61 2.85
N PRO A 315 -17.55 11.92 2.08
CA PRO A 315 -18.38 10.92 1.40
C PRO A 315 -17.63 10.31 0.22
N LEU A 316 -16.67 9.43 0.50
CA LEU A 316 -15.75 8.83 -0.48
C LEU A 316 -15.85 7.31 -0.45
N LEU A 317 -15.66 6.69 -1.61
CA LEU A 317 -15.58 5.24 -1.77
C LEU A 317 -14.15 4.76 -1.54
N HIS A 318 -13.98 3.66 -0.80
CA HIS A 318 -12.68 3.10 -0.44
C HIS A 318 -11.74 2.94 -1.64
N GLY A 319 -12.27 2.38 -2.72
CA GLY A 319 -11.48 2.03 -3.89
C GLY A 319 -10.90 3.19 -4.68
N THR A 320 -11.40 4.42 -4.49
CA THR A 320 -11.04 5.58 -5.32
C THR A 320 -10.63 6.81 -4.51
N MET A 321 -10.74 6.76 -3.19
CA MET A 321 -10.55 7.94 -2.34
C MET A 321 -9.15 8.57 -2.47
N MET A 322 -8.10 7.76 -2.72
CA MET A 322 -6.74 8.25 -2.91
C MET A 322 -6.54 9.09 -4.19
N ASN A 323 -7.52 9.05 -5.11
CA ASN A 323 -7.48 9.78 -6.37
C ASN A 323 -8.37 11.03 -6.38
N GLN A 324 -9.13 11.27 -5.29
CA GLN A 324 -10.08 12.37 -5.23
C GLN A 324 -9.38 13.71 -5.00
N PRO A 325 -9.73 14.77 -5.75
CA PRO A 325 -9.06 16.08 -5.65
C PRO A 325 -8.99 16.63 -4.22
N ILE A 326 -10.05 16.44 -3.44
CA ILE A 326 -10.11 16.88 -2.04
C ILE A 326 -9.08 16.15 -1.17
N VAL A 327 -8.81 14.85 -1.42
CA VAL A 327 -7.82 14.07 -0.70
C VAL A 327 -6.40 14.43 -1.14
N LEU A 328 -6.19 14.68 -2.44
CA LEU A 328 -4.90 15.13 -2.98
C LEU A 328 -4.48 16.45 -2.33
N GLN A 329 -5.38 17.44 -2.33
CA GLN A 329 -5.13 18.76 -1.74
C GLN A 329 -4.92 18.68 -0.21
N ALA A 330 -5.77 17.91 0.48
CA ALA A 330 -5.66 17.71 1.92
C ALA A 330 -4.32 17.05 2.29
N THR A 331 -3.86 16.05 1.52
CA THR A 331 -2.57 15.39 1.71
C THR A 331 -1.41 16.39 1.60
N THR A 332 -1.41 17.20 0.55
CA THR A 332 -0.37 18.23 0.35
C THR A 332 -0.37 19.23 1.50
N ARG A 333 -1.54 19.71 1.91
CA ARG A 333 -1.66 20.67 3.02
C ARG A 333 -1.18 20.05 4.34
N PHE A 334 -1.57 18.82 4.62
CA PHE A 334 -1.09 18.13 5.82
C PHE A 334 0.44 18.02 5.83
N PHE A 335 1.07 17.69 4.70
CA PHE A 335 2.53 17.65 4.63
C PHE A 335 3.19 18.98 4.85
N LYS A 336 2.58 20.09 4.43
CA LYS A 336 3.13 21.44 4.59
C LYS A 336 2.80 22.08 5.94
N GLU A 337 1.56 21.88 6.43
CA GLU A 337 0.99 22.67 7.50
C GLU A 337 0.53 21.85 8.72
N GLY A 338 0.41 20.50 8.60
CA GLY A 338 -0.01 19.60 9.68
C GLY A 338 -1.52 19.51 9.89
N HIS A 339 -2.34 20.05 8.98
CA HIS A 339 -3.80 19.93 8.99
C HIS A 339 -4.37 19.71 7.59
N PHE A 340 -5.58 19.12 7.50
CA PHE A 340 -6.22 18.81 6.22
C PHE A 340 -6.95 19.99 5.58
N VAL A 341 -7.57 20.83 6.38
CA VAL A 341 -8.39 21.96 5.90
C VAL A 341 -7.84 23.29 6.39
N SER A 342 -7.85 23.53 7.69
CA SER A 342 -7.24 24.69 8.35
C SER A 342 -6.95 24.35 9.81
N GLU A 343 -6.12 25.12 10.48
CA GLU A 343 -5.82 24.92 11.91
C GLU A 343 -7.09 25.00 12.78
N ALA A 344 -8.01 25.94 12.45
CA ALA A 344 -9.27 26.11 13.18
C ALA A 344 -10.23 24.92 13.00
N GLN A 345 -10.06 24.11 11.96
CA GLN A 345 -10.88 22.94 11.64
C GLN A 345 -10.19 21.61 11.94
N ARG A 346 -9.03 21.67 12.59
CA ARG A 346 -8.30 20.48 13.01
C ARG A 346 -9.14 19.66 14.00
N SER A 347 -9.19 18.35 13.80
CA SER A 347 -9.98 17.41 14.60
C SER A 347 -9.10 16.27 15.12
N PRO A 348 -8.31 16.48 16.18
CA PRO A 348 -7.40 15.45 16.69
C PRO A 348 -8.18 14.33 17.39
N LEU A 349 -7.67 13.10 17.30
CA LEU A 349 -8.18 11.93 18.04
C LEU A 349 -7.32 11.72 19.30
N ARG A 350 -7.96 11.94 20.45
CA ARG A 350 -7.37 11.77 21.80
C ARG A 350 -7.67 10.41 22.40
#